data_c3156f0e8d9665945512fc8f2a9578b7
#
_entry.id   c3156f0e8d9665945512fc8f2a9578b7
#
_cell.length_a   1.000
_cell.length_b   1.000
_cell.length_c   1.000
_cell.angle_alpha   90.00
_cell.angle_beta   90.00
_cell.angle_gamma   90.00
#
_symmetry.space_group_name_H-M   'P 1'
#
loop_
_entity.id
_entity.type
_entity.pdbx_description
1 polymer ?
#
loop_
_entity_poly.entity_id
_entity_poly.type
_entity_poly.pdbx_seq_one_letter_code
_entity_poly.pdbx_strand_id
1 'polypeptide(L)'
;MTGFREQGSGTPLMLLHGISSGAASWHKQMALSGFRVLAWDMPGYGESPMLSTTRANAGDYADALAAMLDRAGVWQAVLVGHSLGALVASAFAAKFPQRVLHLVLADAAQGYGQAAPEQREQVWRNREQQIALGGDILAQTRAAKLLRPGARVEDIATVAAGMRALRPDGYLAAAWMLAHDDIHGWLTRYSGTFEAWCGEQDAITQPEQVQGLALRYGMPFTTIPQAGHASYLDNAAFFNQQLLRIHQEIGDECTH
;
A
#
# COMPACT_ATOMS: atom_id res chain seq x y z
N MET A 1 7.15 20.98 1.18
CA MET A 1 5.82 20.49 0.79
C MET A 1 5.56 19.17 1.47
N THR A 2 4.31 18.81 1.71
CA THR A 2 3.99 17.78 2.72
C THR A 2 4.07 16.35 2.19
N GLY A 3 4.20 16.11 0.90
CA GLY A 3 4.25 14.76 0.32
C GLY A 3 3.06 13.86 0.66
N PHE A 4 1.91 14.45 1.03
CA PHE A 4 0.67 13.74 1.27
C PHE A 4 -0.54 14.60 0.93
N ARG A 5 -1.66 13.95 0.67
CA ARG A 5 -2.98 14.57 0.50
C ARG A 5 -3.81 14.31 1.74
N GLU A 6 -4.64 15.28 2.11
CA GLU A 6 -5.47 15.18 3.30
C GLU A 6 -6.89 15.69 3.01
N GLN A 7 -7.89 14.99 3.55
CA GLN A 7 -9.29 15.40 3.47
C GLN A 7 -10.11 14.83 4.62
N GLY A 8 -11.14 15.55 5.04
CA GLY A 8 -12.08 15.11 6.06
C GLY A 8 -11.61 15.40 7.49
N SER A 9 -12.36 14.86 8.45
CA SER A 9 -12.09 14.95 9.88
C SER A 9 -12.61 13.71 10.58
N GLY A 10 -12.10 13.40 11.78
CA GLY A 10 -12.47 12.21 12.55
C GLY A 10 -11.29 11.26 12.72
N THR A 11 -11.54 9.95 12.71
CA THR A 11 -10.50 8.92 12.89
C THR A 11 -9.44 9.03 11.79
N PRO A 12 -8.14 9.15 12.13
CA PRO A 12 -7.09 9.18 11.11
C PRO A 12 -7.02 7.87 10.33
N LEU A 13 -7.06 7.98 9.00
CA LEU A 13 -6.91 6.88 8.05
C LEU A 13 -5.70 7.15 7.16
N MET A 14 -4.67 6.32 7.26
CA MET A 14 -3.43 6.45 6.50
C MET A 14 -3.39 5.44 5.36
N LEU A 15 -3.28 5.94 4.13
CA LEU A 15 -3.30 5.14 2.91
C LEU A 15 -1.89 5.12 2.26
N LEU A 16 -1.32 3.92 2.13
CA LEU A 16 0.01 3.67 1.58
C LEU A 16 -0.11 2.97 0.22
N HIS A 17 0.40 3.60 -0.82
CA HIS A 17 0.27 3.14 -2.20
C HIS A 17 1.24 2.01 -2.59
N GLY A 18 0.97 1.36 -3.72
CA GLY A 18 1.85 0.37 -4.35
C GLY A 18 2.99 1.00 -5.17
N ILE A 19 3.92 0.16 -5.65
CA ILE A 19 5.16 0.58 -6.32
C ILE A 19 4.95 1.44 -7.59
N SER A 20 3.87 1.22 -8.32
CA SER A 20 3.59 1.92 -9.58
C SER A 20 2.50 2.99 -9.44
N SER A 21 2.29 3.53 -8.23
CA SER A 21 1.20 4.41 -7.87
C SER A 21 1.69 5.62 -7.06
N GLY A 22 0.79 6.35 -6.41
CA GLY A 22 1.05 7.49 -5.56
C GLY A 22 -0.21 7.90 -4.79
N ALA A 23 -0.11 8.92 -3.94
CA ALA A 23 -1.23 9.42 -3.13
C ALA A 23 -2.48 9.77 -3.97
N ALA A 24 -2.30 10.22 -5.20
CA ALA A 24 -3.40 10.62 -6.09
C ALA A 24 -4.35 9.46 -6.45
N SER A 25 -3.88 8.21 -6.40
CA SER A 25 -4.69 7.04 -6.76
C SER A 25 -5.84 6.78 -5.78
N TRP A 26 -5.73 7.26 -4.55
CA TRP A 26 -6.71 7.07 -3.49
C TRP A 26 -7.92 8.01 -3.55
N HIS A 27 -8.13 8.70 -4.68
CA HIS A 27 -9.17 9.74 -4.82
C HIS A 27 -10.59 9.26 -4.44
N LYS A 28 -10.90 7.96 -4.62
CA LYS A 28 -12.20 7.38 -4.26
C LYS A 28 -12.37 7.14 -2.76
N GLN A 29 -11.29 7.19 -1.98
CA GLN A 29 -11.27 7.02 -0.53
C GLN A 29 -11.21 8.37 0.22
N MET A 30 -10.79 9.45 -0.44
CA MET A 30 -10.50 10.72 0.22
C MET A 30 -11.70 11.34 0.95
N ALA A 31 -12.92 11.13 0.46
CA ALA A 31 -14.15 11.73 1.01
C ALA A 31 -14.93 10.79 1.96
N LEU A 32 -14.25 9.79 2.56
CA LEU A 32 -14.90 8.88 3.50
C LEU A 32 -15.37 9.62 4.75
N SER A 33 -16.66 9.51 5.05
CA SER A 33 -17.27 10.12 6.24
C SER A 33 -16.71 9.49 7.52
N GLY A 34 -16.49 10.31 8.56
CA GLY A 34 -15.96 9.87 9.84
C GLY A 34 -14.43 9.74 9.88
N PHE A 35 -13.76 9.81 8.72
CA PHE A 35 -12.31 9.73 8.66
C PHE A 35 -11.65 11.09 8.33
N ARG A 36 -10.51 11.31 8.95
CA ARG A 36 -9.46 12.20 8.48
C ARG A 36 -8.52 11.38 7.62
N VAL A 37 -8.72 11.42 6.29
CA VAL A 37 -7.97 10.59 5.35
C VAL A 37 -6.66 11.27 4.97
N LEU A 38 -5.55 10.54 5.10
CA LEU A 38 -4.23 10.94 4.64
C LEU A 38 -3.74 9.91 3.60
N ALA A 39 -3.45 10.36 2.39
CA ALA A 39 -2.83 9.54 1.35
C ALA A 39 -1.40 10.04 1.13
N TRP A 40 -0.42 9.19 1.37
CA TRP A 40 1.00 9.54 1.35
C TRP A 40 1.65 9.24 0.02
N ASP A 41 2.44 10.17 -0.48
CA ASP A 41 3.48 9.86 -1.45
C ASP A 41 4.72 9.38 -0.70
N MET A 42 5.04 8.10 -0.80
CA MET A 42 6.22 7.53 -0.14
C MET A 42 7.51 8.25 -0.59
N PRO A 43 8.61 8.18 0.19
CA PRO A 43 9.89 8.74 -0.20
C PRO A 43 10.28 8.40 -1.63
N GLY A 44 10.58 9.42 -2.43
CA GLY A 44 10.88 9.28 -3.86
C GLY A 44 9.68 9.31 -4.80
N TYR A 45 8.45 9.43 -4.29
CA TYR A 45 7.22 9.57 -5.07
C TYR A 45 6.65 10.98 -4.94
N GLY A 46 5.94 11.43 -5.98
CA GLY A 46 5.36 12.76 -6.01
C GLY A 46 6.38 13.82 -5.63
N GLU A 47 6.06 14.65 -4.65
CA GLU A 47 6.96 15.68 -4.12
C GLU A 47 7.74 15.26 -2.87
N SER A 48 7.56 14.02 -2.42
CA SER A 48 8.31 13.51 -1.26
C SER A 48 9.80 13.39 -1.58
N PRO A 49 10.69 13.85 -0.67
CA PRO A 49 12.13 13.68 -0.85
C PRO A 49 12.51 12.20 -0.84
N MET A 50 13.64 11.89 -1.46
CA MET A 50 14.28 10.57 -1.33
C MET A 50 14.70 10.32 0.11
N LEU A 51 14.77 9.06 0.52
CA LEU A 51 15.55 8.67 1.70
C LEU A 51 17.04 8.91 1.45
N SER A 52 17.81 9.01 2.52
CA SER A 52 19.28 9.20 2.44
C SER A 52 20.01 8.01 1.82
N THR A 53 19.36 6.86 1.74
CA THR A 53 19.88 5.64 1.10
C THR A 53 18.92 5.14 0.02
N THR A 54 19.48 4.65 -1.09
CA THR A 54 18.73 3.98 -2.17
C THR A 54 18.53 2.48 -1.90
N ARG A 55 19.16 1.95 -0.84
CA ARG A 55 19.02 0.56 -0.38
C ARG A 55 18.24 0.47 0.93
N ALA A 56 17.21 1.29 1.05
CA ALA A 56 16.33 1.31 2.20
C ALA A 56 15.48 0.03 2.29
N ASN A 57 15.25 -0.42 3.51
CA ASN A 57 14.27 -1.47 3.83
C ASN A 57 12.92 -0.85 4.24
N ALA A 58 11.89 -1.65 4.46
CA ALA A 58 10.57 -1.16 4.85
C ALA A 58 10.58 -0.44 6.22
N GLY A 59 11.54 -0.77 7.09
CA GLY A 59 11.74 -0.07 8.37
C GLY A 59 12.21 1.37 8.21
N ASP A 60 13.01 1.69 7.19
CA ASP A 60 13.44 3.06 6.89
C ASP A 60 12.25 3.89 6.35
N TYR A 61 11.40 3.28 5.53
CA TYR A 61 10.14 3.90 5.08
C TYR A 61 9.16 4.09 6.24
N ALA A 62 9.10 3.15 7.18
CA ALA A 62 8.27 3.26 8.38
C ALA A 62 8.72 4.42 9.28
N ASP A 63 10.02 4.68 9.42
CA ASP A 63 10.53 5.85 10.14
C ASP A 63 10.13 7.17 9.45
N ALA A 64 10.22 7.20 8.12
CA ALA A 64 9.75 8.35 7.35
C ALA A 64 8.24 8.57 7.47
N LEU A 65 7.44 7.49 7.52
CA LEU A 65 6.00 7.54 7.77
C LEU A 65 5.72 8.09 9.18
N ALA A 66 6.43 7.63 10.21
CA ALA A 66 6.29 8.13 11.57
C ALA A 66 6.54 9.65 11.61
N ALA A 67 7.62 10.11 11.01
CA ALA A 67 7.94 11.53 10.94
C ALA A 67 6.90 12.34 10.14
N MET A 68 6.29 11.75 9.11
CA MET A 68 5.21 12.41 8.36
C MET A 68 3.94 12.52 9.21
N LEU A 69 3.54 11.46 9.91
CA LEU A 69 2.39 11.47 10.81
C LEU A 69 2.56 12.50 11.96
N ASP A 70 3.79 12.61 12.50
CA ASP A 70 4.11 13.62 13.53
C ASP A 70 3.91 15.04 12.99
N ARG A 71 4.39 15.32 11.77
CA ARG A 71 4.16 16.62 11.12
C ARG A 71 2.68 16.90 10.82
N ALA A 72 1.89 15.85 10.57
CA ALA A 72 0.45 15.96 10.38
C ALA A 72 -0.33 16.07 11.71
N GLY A 73 0.35 15.96 12.86
CA GLY A 73 -0.30 15.94 14.17
C GLY A 73 -1.16 14.69 14.40
N VAL A 74 -0.74 13.53 13.82
CA VAL A 74 -1.45 12.26 13.93
C VAL A 74 -0.62 11.31 14.78
N TRP A 75 -1.13 10.98 15.97
CA TRP A 75 -0.48 10.01 16.86
C TRP A 75 -0.81 8.56 16.48
N GLN A 76 -2.08 8.26 16.26
CA GLN A 76 -2.58 6.92 15.90
C GLN A 76 -3.42 7.00 14.64
N ALA A 77 -3.39 5.94 13.83
CA ALA A 77 -4.19 5.85 12.61
C ALA A 77 -4.62 4.41 12.31
N VAL A 78 -5.72 4.26 11.59
CA VAL A 78 -5.98 3.08 10.78
C VAL A 78 -4.99 3.11 9.62
N LEU A 79 -4.25 2.03 9.42
CA LEU A 79 -3.27 1.89 8.34
C LEU A 79 -3.79 0.96 7.26
N VAL A 80 -3.77 1.41 6.02
CA VAL A 80 -4.03 0.57 4.85
C VAL A 80 -2.79 0.56 3.98
N GLY A 81 -2.13 -0.58 3.89
CA GLY A 81 -1.00 -0.80 2.98
C GLY A 81 -1.44 -1.58 1.75
N HIS A 82 -1.39 -0.95 0.56
CA HIS A 82 -1.70 -1.61 -0.70
C HIS A 82 -0.42 -2.08 -1.40
N SER A 83 -0.39 -3.35 -1.84
CA SER A 83 0.72 -3.93 -2.59
C SER A 83 2.06 -3.72 -1.86
N LEU A 84 3.02 -3.00 -2.44
CA LEU A 84 4.28 -2.62 -1.78
C LEU A 84 4.05 -1.86 -0.46
N GLY A 85 3.01 -1.04 -0.38
CA GLY A 85 2.64 -0.33 0.85
C GLY A 85 2.34 -1.26 2.02
N ALA A 86 1.99 -2.53 1.76
CA ALA A 86 1.79 -3.54 2.81
C ALA A 86 3.10 -3.87 3.56
N LEU A 87 4.25 -3.90 2.85
CA LEU A 87 5.57 -4.05 3.50
C LEU A 87 5.84 -2.89 4.47
N VAL A 88 5.60 -1.66 4.02
CA VAL A 88 5.82 -0.46 4.84
C VAL A 88 4.84 -0.42 6.02
N ALA A 89 3.57 -0.73 5.80
CA ALA A 89 2.55 -0.78 6.86
C ALA A 89 2.90 -1.83 7.92
N SER A 90 3.35 -3.02 7.51
CA SER A 90 3.79 -4.09 8.41
C SER A 90 5.02 -3.69 9.21
N ALA A 91 5.99 -3.03 8.58
CA ALA A 91 7.18 -2.51 9.26
C ALA A 91 6.83 -1.42 10.27
N PHE A 92 5.92 -0.51 9.91
CA PHE A 92 5.42 0.52 10.82
C PHE A 92 4.71 -0.09 12.03
N ALA A 93 3.82 -1.06 11.80
CA ALA A 93 3.10 -1.75 12.86
C ALA A 93 4.05 -2.49 13.82
N ALA A 94 5.10 -3.14 13.29
CA ALA A 94 6.12 -3.81 14.09
C ALA A 94 6.98 -2.85 14.93
N LYS A 95 7.30 -1.65 14.39
CA LYS A 95 8.15 -0.66 15.06
C LYS A 95 7.37 0.24 16.02
N PHE A 96 6.12 0.56 15.68
CA PHE A 96 5.29 1.53 16.38
C PHE A 96 3.88 0.97 16.67
N PRO A 97 3.75 -0.21 17.32
CA PRO A 97 2.45 -0.89 17.48
C PRO A 97 1.41 -0.02 18.20
N GLN A 98 1.84 0.84 19.13
CA GLN A 98 0.96 1.78 19.85
C GLN A 98 0.39 2.89 18.96
N ARG A 99 0.89 3.06 17.74
CA ARG A 99 0.42 4.06 16.77
C ARG A 99 -0.58 3.50 15.74
N VAL A 100 -0.90 2.22 15.84
CA VAL A 100 -1.80 1.52 14.92
C VAL A 100 -3.14 1.27 15.61
N LEU A 101 -4.20 1.90 15.11
CA LEU A 101 -5.57 1.62 15.55
C LEU A 101 -6.08 0.32 14.92
N HIS A 102 -5.81 0.12 13.65
CA HIS A 102 -6.15 -1.08 12.89
C HIS A 102 -5.22 -1.19 11.68
N LEU A 103 -4.82 -2.40 11.31
CA LEU A 103 -3.95 -2.65 10.16
C LEU A 103 -4.69 -3.44 9.07
N VAL A 104 -4.67 -2.91 7.85
CA VAL A 104 -5.19 -3.59 6.66
C VAL A 104 -4.06 -3.78 5.65
N LEU A 105 -3.88 -5.01 5.20
CA LEU A 105 -2.94 -5.40 4.16
C LEU A 105 -3.73 -5.74 2.89
N ALA A 106 -3.86 -4.77 1.98
CA ALA A 106 -4.65 -4.90 0.77
C ALA A 106 -3.77 -5.30 -0.41
N ASP A 107 -4.17 -6.37 -1.13
CA ASP A 107 -3.46 -6.87 -2.32
C ASP A 107 -1.94 -6.99 -2.04
N ALA A 108 -1.58 -7.56 -0.91
CA ALA A 108 -0.29 -7.41 -0.26
C ALA A 108 0.88 -8.05 -1.03
N ALA A 109 1.87 -7.25 -1.40
CA ALA A 109 3.17 -7.78 -1.81
C ALA A 109 3.94 -8.23 -0.56
N GLN A 110 4.42 -9.48 -0.58
CA GLN A 110 5.10 -10.06 0.59
C GLN A 110 6.62 -9.81 0.60
N GLY A 111 7.16 -9.29 -0.51
CA GLY A 111 8.60 -9.12 -0.68
C GLY A 111 9.32 -10.41 -1.06
N TYR A 112 10.59 -10.28 -1.43
CA TYR A 112 11.42 -11.39 -1.89
C TYR A 112 12.65 -11.61 -0.99
N GLY A 113 12.69 -11.02 0.21
CA GLY A 113 13.83 -11.09 1.11
C GLY A 113 14.24 -12.52 1.50
N GLN A 114 13.28 -13.46 1.53
CA GLN A 114 13.51 -14.88 1.79
C GLN A 114 13.81 -15.71 0.52
N ALA A 115 13.69 -15.10 -0.66
CA ALA A 115 13.96 -15.79 -1.91
C ALA A 115 15.48 -15.99 -2.14
N ALA A 116 15.83 -16.93 -3.03
CA ALA A 116 17.21 -17.13 -3.44
C ALA A 116 17.84 -15.83 -4.00
N PRO A 117 19.14 -15.61 -3.83
CA PRO A 117 19.82 -14.41 -4.30
C PRO A 117 19.56 -14.11 -5.79
N GLU A 118 19.54 -15.15 -6.64
CA GLU A 118 19.31 -15.04 -8.06
C GLU A 118 17.90 -14.53 -8.37
N GLN A 119 16.90 -14.97 -7.61
CA GLN A 119 15.52 -14.51 -7.75
C GLN A 119 15.37 -13.06 -7.31
N ARG A 120 15.99 -12.66 -6.21
CA ARG A 120 16.01 -11.25 -5.75
C ARG A 120 16.62 -10.33 -6.79
N GLU A 121 17.76 -10.73 -7.33
CA GLU A 121 18.44 -9.99 -8.40
C GLU A 121 17.57 -9.90 -9.67
N GLN A 122 16.87 -10.98 -10.03
CA GLN A 122 15.96 -10.98 -11.19
C GLN A 122 14.79 -10.02 -10.97
N VAL A 123 14.20 -10.00 -9.77
CA VAL A 123 13.13 -9.04 -9.41
C VAL A 123 13.62 -7.61 -9.55
N TRP A 124 14.80 -7.30 -9.03
CA TRP A 124 15.42 -5.99 -9.14
C TRP A 124 15.66 -5.60 -10.60
N ARG A 125 16.33 -6.43 -11.39
CA ARG A 125 16.63 -6.16 -12.80
C ARG A 125 15.37 -5.97 -13.65
N ASN A 126 14.33 -6.75 -13.40
CA ASN A 126 13.06 -6.59 -14.09
C ASN A 126 12.46 -5.20 -13.85
N ARG A 127 12.60 -4.66 -12.64
CA ARG A 127 12.13 -3.31 -12.29
C ARG A 127 13.00 -2.22 -12.93
N GLU A 128 14.31 -2.41 -12.95
CA GLU A 128 15.23 -1.53 -13.68
C GLU A 128 14.84 -1.43 -15.18
N GLN A 129 14.65 -2.56 -15.82
CA GLN A 129 14.23 -2.61 -17.22
C GLN A 129 12.88 -1.95 -17.44
N GLN A 130 11.92 -2.15 -16.54
CA GLN A 130 10.60 -1.55 -16.65
C GLN A 130 10.66 -0.03 -16.57
N ILE A 131 11.33 0.55 -15.58
CA ILE A 131 11.37 2.00 -15.43
C ILE A 131 12.19 2.67 -16.53
N ALA A 132 13.19 1.98 -17.08
CA ALA A 132 13.98 2.46 -18.21
C ALA A 132 13.17 2.65 -19.50
N LEU A 133 12.02 1.97 -19.64
CA LEU A 133 11.09 2.16 -20.76
C LEU A 133 10.39 3.53 -20.70
N GLY A 134 10.36 4.16 -19.51
CA GLY A 134 9.65 5.41 -19.27
C GLY A 134 8.18 5.24 -18.90
N GLY A 135 7.65 6.23 -18.19
CA GLY A 135 6.29 6.20 -17.63
C GLY A 135 5.18 6.03 -18.67
N ASP A 136 5.32 6.57 -19.87
CA ASP A 136 4.32 6.43 -20.94
C ASP A 136 4.19 4.99 -21.42
N ILE A 137 5.30 4.31 -21.65
CA ILE A 137 5.29 2.90 -22.09
C ILE A 137 4.79 2.00 -20.94
N LEU A 138 5.19 2.28 -19.70
CA LEU A 138 4.65 1.57 -18.54
C LEU A 138 3.13 1.73 -18.46
N ALA A 139 2.62 2.95 -18.60
CA ALA A 139 1.19 3.23 -18.56
C ALA A 139 0.44 2.47 -19.66
N GLN A 140 0.92 2.50 -20.90
CA GLN A 140 0.29 1.84 -22.04
C GLN A 140 0.27 0.32 -21.91
N THR A 141 1.33 -0.28 -21.38
CA THR A 141 1.52 -1.74 -21.39
C THR A 141 1.05 -2.42 -20.11
N ARG A 142 0.94 -1.69 -18.99
CA ARG A 142 0.71 -2.26 -17.67
C ARG A 142 -0.50 -1.73 -16.91
N ALA A 143 -1.00 -0.51 -17.20
CA ALA A 143 -2.05 0.09 -16.37
C ALA A 143 -3.30 -0.78 -16.27
N ALA A 144 -3.81 -1.27 -17.41
CA ALA A 144 -4.99 -2.14 -17.42
C ALA A 144 -4.77 -3.50 -16.72
N LYS A 145 -3.51 -3.96 -16.61
CA LYS A 145 -3.18 -5.24 -15.97
C LYS A 145 -3.24 -5.20 -14.43
N LEU A 146 -3.29 -4.00 -13.84
CA LEU A 146 -3.49 -3.83 -12.42
C LEU A 146 -4.96 -3.80 -12.02
N LEU A 147 -5.85 -3.85 -12.97
CA LEU A 147 -7.29 -3.80 -12.76
C LEU A 147 -7.94 -5.09 -13.28
N ARG A 148 -9.19 -5.30 -12.89
CA ARG A 148 -9.96 -6.44 -13.41
C ARG A 148 -10.17 -6.35 -14.93
N PRO A 149 -10.38 -7.47 -15.62
CA PRO A 149 -10.82 -7.45 -17.01
C PRO A 149 -12.09 -6.63 -17.19
N GLY A 150 -12.09 -5.71 -18.17
CA GLY A 150 -13.22 -4.81 -18.40
C GLY A 150 -13.38 -3.69 -17.35
N ALA A 151 -12.30 -3.31 -16.67
CA ALA A 151 -12.28 -2.17 -15.77
C ALA A 151 -12.71 -0.88 -16.48
N ARG A 152 -13.18 0.09 -15.69
CA ARG A 152 -13.62 1.40 -16.22
C ARG A 152 -12.43 2.17 -16.79
N VAL A 153 -12.67 2.90 -17.85
CA VAL A 153 -11.63 3.69 -18.54
C VAL A 153 -11.02 4.73 -17.57
N GLU A 154 -11.81 5.32 -16.69
CA GLU A 154 -11.35 6.29 -15.70
C GLU A 154 -10.39 5.67 -14.68
N ASP A 155 -10.61 4.42 -14.30
CA ASP A 155 -9.74 3.70 -13.37
C ASP A 155 -8.42 3.33 -14.05
N ILE A 156 -8.47 2.88 -15.30
CA ILE A 156 -7.28 2.65 -16.13
C ILE A 156 -6.48 3.96 -16.28
N ALA A 157 -7.17 5.08 -16.54
CA ALA A 157 -6.54 6.39 -16.66
C ALA A 157 -5.87 6.84 -15.35
N THR A 158 -6.49 6.55 -14.20
CA THR A 158 -5.90 6.83 -12.88
C THR A 158 -4.61 6.05 -12.65
N VAL A 159 -4.60 4.75 -12.92
CA VAL A 159 -3.41 3.90 -12.81
C VAL A 159 -2.32 4.37 -13.79
N ALA A 160 -2.71 4.66 -15.03
CA ALA A 160 -1.79 5.17 -16.06
C ALA A 160 -1.15 6.50 -15.66
N ALA A 161 -1.92 7.42 -15.07
CA ALA A 161 -1.41 8.71 -14.58
C ALA A 161 -0.36 8.51 -13.47
N GLY A 162 -0.60 7.56 -12.53
CA GLY A 162 0.38 7.19 -11.50
C GLY A 162 1.68 6.68 -12.10
N MET A 163 1.61 5.80 -13.12
CA MET A 163 2.80 5.27 -13.80
C MET A 163 3.58 6.35 -14.55
N ARG A 164 2.91 7.32 -15.18
CA ARG A 164 3.56 8.44 -15.85
C ARG A 164 4.26 9.39 -14.87
N ALA A 165 3.75 9.51 -13.66
CA ALA A 165 4.29 10.36 -12.62
C ALA A 165 5.46 9.75 -11.85
N LEU A 166 5.84 8.50 -12.15
CA LEU A 166 6.94 7.81 -11.45
C LEU A 166 8.26 8.56 -11.65
N ARG A 167 8.96 8.76 -10.55
CA ARG A 167 10.35 9.22 -10.53
C ARG A 167 11.26 7.99 -10.53
N PRO A 168 12.17 7.84 -11.51
CA PRO A 168 12.99 6.64 -11.64
C PRO A 168 13.75 6.26 -10.36
N ASP A 169 14.38 7.22 -9.70
CA ASP A 169 15.15 6.97 -8.48
C ASP A 169 14.27 6.45 -7.33
N GLY A 170 13.08 7.05 -7.15
CA GLY A 170 12.11 6.63 -6.14
C GLY A 170 11.57 5.23 -6.41
N TYR A 171 11.22 4.97 -7.67
CA TYR A 171 10.77 3.64 -8.10
C TYR A 171 11.84 2.57 -7.88
N LEU A 172 13.11 2.86 -8.21
CA LEU A 172 14.21 1.93 -8.03
C LEU A 172 14.52 1.67 -6.56
N ALA A 173 14.46 2.69 -5.69
CA ALA A 173 14.60 2.49 -4.25
C ALA A 173 13.48 1.61 -3.68
N ALA A 174 12.24 1.82 -4.10
CA ALA A 174 11.10 0.98 -3.71
C ALA A 174 11.22 -0.46 -4.27
N ALA A 175 11.73 -0.61 -5.48
CA ALA A 175 12.01 -1.92 -6.09
C ALA A 175 13.14 -2.66 -5.34
N TRP A 176 14.14 -1.94 -4.84
CA TRP A 176 15.16 -2.52 -3.96
C TRP A 176 14.55 -3.10 -2.69
N MET A 177 13.69 -2.34 -2.01
CA MET A 177 12.94 -2.81 -0.85
C MET A 177 12.14 -4.07 -1.19
N LEU A 178 11.36 -4.07 -2.29
CA LEU A 178 10.57 -5.22 -2.71
C LEU A 178 11.43 -6.48 -2.91
N ALA A 179 12.62 -6.32 -3.50
CA ALA A 179 13.51 -7.44 -3.80
C ALA A 179 14.23 -7.99 -2.56
N HIS A 180 14.48 -7.17 -1.54
CA HIS A 180 15.37 -7.52 -0.43
C HIS A 180 14.70 -7.55 0.94
N ASP A 181 13.45 -7.10 1.06
CA ASP A 181 12.68 -7.14 2.30
C ASP A 181 11.62 -8.25 2.27
N ASP A 182 11.08 -8.58 3.44
CA ASP A 182 10.13 -9.66 3.65
C ASP A 182 9.10 -9.28 4.70
N ILE A 183 7.82 -9.39 4.34
CA ILE A 183 6.70 -9.04 5.22
C ILE A 183 6.67 -9.89 6.50
N HIS A 184 7.09 -11.17 6.42
CA HIS A 184 7.10 -12.07 7.57
C HIS A 184 8.10 -11.64 8.64
N GLY A 185 9.24 -11.07 8.24
CA GLY A 185 10.22 -10.51 9.15
C GLY A 185 9.65 -9.35 9.99
N TRP A 186 8.64 -8.66 9.49
CA TRP A 186 7.94 -7.59 10.21
C TRP A 186 6.74 -8.13 11.01
N LEU A 187 5.86 -8.90 10.38
CA LEU A 187 4.63 -9.38 11.04
C LEU A 187 4.90 -10.30 12.25
N THR A 188 6.00 -11.07 12.26
CA THR A 188 6.40 -11.86 13.45
C THR A 188 6.74 -11.00 14.67
N ARG A 189 7.02 -9.72 14.49
CA ARG A 189 7.32 -8.75 15.56
C ARG A 189 6.13 -7.84 15.91
N TYR A 190 5.03 -7.97 15.19
CA TYR A 190 3.80 -7.22 15.46
C TYR A 190 2.86 -8.06 16.32
N SER A 191 2.52 -7.56 17.51
CA SER A 191 1.64 -8.25 18.47
C SER A 191 0.16 -7.94 18.30
N GLY A 192 -0.19 -6.98 17.43
CA GLY A 192 -1.57 -6.61 17.15
C GLY A 192 -2.20 -7.49 16.07
N THR A 193 -3.45 -7.20 15.75
CA THR A 193 -4.20 -7.86 14.68
C THR A 193 -4.11 -7.09 13.37
N PHE A 194 -4.29 -7.81 12.26
CA PHE A 194 -4.47 -7.19 10.95
C PHE A 194 -5.56 -7.92 10.16
N GLU A 195 -6.08 -7.26 9.14
CA GLU A 195 -6.92 -7.89 8.12
C GLU A 195 -6.16 -7.93 6.80
N ALA A 196 -6.29 -9.02 6.06
CA ALA A 196 -5.78 -9.12 4.70
C ALA A 196 -6.94 -9.08 3.70
N TRP A 197 -6.87 -8.16 2.75
CA TRP A 197 -7.86 -8.03 1.67
C TRP A 197 -7.22 -8.27 0.32
N CYS A 198 -7.96 -8.85 -0.62
CA CYS A 198 -7.44 -9.06 -1.98
C CYS A 198 -8.57 -9.00 -3.00
N GLY A 199 -8.28 -8.37 -4.15
CA GLY A 199 -9.19 -8.41 -5.29
C GLY A 199 -9.39 -9.86 -5.78
N GLU A 200 -10.63 -10.26 -6.02
CA GLU A 200 -11.03 -11.59 -6.50
C GLU A 200 -10.26 -12.01 -7.78
N GLN A 201 -9.90 -11.05 -8.61
CA GLN A 201 -9.25 -11.23 -9.90
C GLN A 201 -7.83 -10.63 -9.93
N ASP A 202 -7.19 -10.50 -8.77
CA ASP A 202 -5.82 -10.00 -8.68
C ASP A 202 -4.85 -11.01 -9.32
N ALA A 203 -4.26 -10.61 -10.46
CA ALA A 203 -3.27 -11.40 -11.19
C ALA A 203 -1.82 -11.06 -10.81
N ILE A 204 -1.60 -10.11 -9.89
CA ILE A 204 -0.27 -9.64 -9.46
C ILE A 204 0.12 -10.28 -8.12
N THR A 205 -0.69 -10.07 -7.10
CA THR A 205 -0.58 -10.70 -5.77
C THR A 205 -1.81 -11.58 -5.59
N GLN A 206 -1.73 -12.79 -6.14
CA GLN A 206 -2.88 -13.68 -6.29
C GLN A 206 -3.62 -13.90 -4.95
N PRO A 207 -4.96 -14.00 -4.97
CA PRO A 207 -5.79 -14.15 -3.76
C PRO A 207 -5.32 -15.28 -2.84
N GLU A 208 -4.87 -16.40 -3.41
CA GLU A 208 -4.37 -17.55 -2.66
C GLU A 208 -3.10 -17.20 -1.85
N GLN A 209 -2.25 -16.34 -2.38
CA GLN A 209 -1.03 -15.89 -1.68
C GLN A 209 -1.37 -14.96 -0.51
N VAL A 210 -2.30 -14.02 -0.72
CA VAL A 210 -2.74 -13.10 0.33
C VAL A 210 -3.58 -13.83 1.39
N GLN A 211 -4.41 -14.77 0.99
CA GLN A 211 -5.13 -15.66 1.90
C GLN A 211 -4.16 -16.53 2.71
N GLY A 212 -3.12 -17.07 2.08
CA GLY A 212 -2.05 -17.82 2.74
C GLY A 212 -1.32 -16.99 3.80
N LEU A 213 -1.10 -15.69 3.52
CA LEU A 213 -0.55 -14.75 4.50
C LEU A 213 -1.48 -14.63 5.72
N ALA A 214 -2.77 -14.38 5.50
CA ALA A 214 -3.75 -14.28 6.59
C ALA A 214 -3.81 -15.57 7.43
N LEU A 215 -3.92 -16.72 6.78
CA LEU A 215 -3.97 -18.04 7.44
C LEU A 215 -2.72 -18.31 8.31
N ARG A 216 -1.55 -17.93 7.81
CA ARG A 216 -0.29 -18.12 8.55
C ARG A 216 -0.28 -17.43 9.92
N TYR A 217 -0.95 -16.30 10.03
CA TYR A 217 -1.02 -15.50 11.27
C TYR A 217 -2.37 -15.60 11.98
N GLY A 218 -3.30 -16.44 11.50
CA GLY A 218 -4.64 -16.60 12.08
C GLY A 218 -5.50 -15.33 11.96
N MET A 219 -5.31 -14.54 10.89
CA MET A 219 -5.96 -13.26 10.67
C MET A 219 -7.12 -13.37 9.68
N PRO A 220 -8.12 -12.47 9.75
CA PRO A 220 -9.22 -12.42 8.78
C PRO A 220 -8.73 -12.17 7.36
N PHE A 221 -9.40 -12.80 6.40
CA PHE A 221 -9.21 -12.56 4.97
C PHE A 221 -10.53 -12.13 4.33
N THR A 222 -10.48 -11.07 3.52
CA THR A 222 -11.64 -10.55 2.79
C THR A 222 -11.34 -10.51 1.30
N THR A 223 -12.15 -11.19 0.50
CA THR A 223 -12.15 -11.04 -0.96
C THR A 223 -12.92 -9.80 -1.36
N ILE A 224 -12.29 -8.93 -2.16
CA ILE A 224 -12.95 -7.77 -2.78
C ILE A 224 -13.54 -8.25 -4.11
N PRO A 225 -14.87 -8.39 -4.24
CA PRO A 225 -15.48 -8.96 -5.43
C PRO A 225 -15.31 -8.04 -6.64
N GLN A 226 -15.21 -8.63 -7.83
CA GLN A 226 -15.07 -7.90 -9.09
C GLN A 226 -13.93 -6.88 -9.09
N ALA A 227 -12.79 -7.21 -8.51
CA ALA A 227 -11.62 -6.35 -8.42
C ALA A 227 -10.34 -7.10 -8.80
N GLY A 228 -9.43 -6.41 -9.50
CA GLY A 228 -8.06 -6.83 -9.72
C GLY A 228 -7.13 -6.31 -8.63
N HIS A 229 -5.84 -6.11 -8.98
CA HIS A 229 -4.80 -5.67 -8.04
C HIS A 229 -5.04 -4.28 -7.43
N ALA A 230 -5.58 -3.31 -8.18
CA ALA A 230 -5.99 -2.04 -7.62
C ALA A 230 -7.45 -2.13 -7.12
N SER A 231 -7.69 -2.99 -6.14
CA SER A 231 -9.03 -3.33 -5.64
C SER A 231 -9.80 -2.12 -5.11
N TYR A 232 -9.10 -1.15 -4.52
CA TYR A 232 -9.63 0.13 -4.04
C TYR A 232 -10.17 1.05 -5.16
N LEU A 233 -9.75 0.83 -6.41
CA LEU A 233 -10.29 1.51 -7.60
C LEU A 233 -11.41 0.72 -8.26
N ASP A 234 -11.18 -0.57 -8.52
CA ASP A 234 -12.11 -1.44 -9.23
C ASP A 234 -13.45 -1.59 -8.51
N ASN A 235 -13.43 -1.81 -7.21
CA ASN A 235 -14.63 -1.90 -6.38
C ASN A 235 -14.51 -1.00 -5.14
N ALA A 236 -14.40 0.29 -5.40
CA ALA A 236 -14.29 1.28 -4.34
C ALA A 236 -15.47 1.26 -3.37
N ALA A 237 -16.69 0.93 -3.83
CA ALA A 237 -17.86 0.86 -2.98
C ALA A 237 -17.68 -0.20 -1.88
N PHE A 238 -17.31 -1.43 -2.25
CA PHE A 238 -17.08 -2.50 -1.29
C PHE A 238 -15.85 -2.21 -0.41
N PHE A 239 -14.75 -1.75 -1.01
CA PHE A 239 -13.54 -1.39 -0.27
C PHE A 239 -13.83 -0.33 0.80
N ASN A 240 -14.55 0.73 0.43
CA ASN A 240 -14.94 1.80 1.33
C ASN A 240 -15.91 1.31 2.42
N GLN A 241 -16.82 0.38 2.10
CA GLN A 241 -17.71 -0.24 3.09
C GLN A 241 -16.91 -0.99 4.16
N GLN A 242 -15.85 -1.70 3.79
CA GLN A 242 -14.99 -2.37 4.77
C GLN A 242 -14.25 -1.37 5.67
N LEU A 243 -13.79 -0.24 5.12
CA LEU A 243 -13.19 0.83 5.94
C LEU A 243 -14.19 1.44 6.92
N LEU A 244 -15.44 1.65 6.48
CA LEU A 244 -16.50 2.18 7.36
C LEU A 244 -16.87 1.18 8.48
N ARG A 245 -16.84 -0.13 8.21
CA ARG A 245 -17.00 -1.17 9.25
C ARG A 245 -15.90 -1.04 10.31
N ILE A 246 -14.63 -0.93 9.91
CA ILE A 246 -13.51 -0.73 10.85
C ILE A 246 -13.72 0.53 11.70
N HIS A 247 -14.18 1.62 11.08
CA HIS A 247 -14.46 2.85 11.81
C HIS A 247 -15.51 2.66 12.91
N GLN A 248 -16.58 1.92 12.63
CA GLN A 248 -17.63 1.61 13.60
C GLN A 248 -17.10 0.75 14.75
N GLU A 249 -16.32 -0.31 14.44
CA GLU A 249 -15.72 -1.19 15.44
C GLU A 249 -14.81 -0.43 16.41
N ILE A 250 -13.94 0.46 15.90
CA ILE A 250 -13.08 1.31 16.74
C ILE A 250 -13.92 2.25 17.63
N GLY A 251 -15.01 2.80 17.10
CA GLY A 251 -15.92 3.66 17.84
C GLY A 251 -16.60 2.93 19.01
N ASP A 252 -17.00 1.69 18.80
CA ASP A 252 -17.65 0.86 19.82
C ASP A 252 -16.68 0.44 20.95
N GLU A 253 -15.42 0.14 20.61
CA GLU A 253 -14.39 -0.19 21.60
C GLU A 253 -14.04 0.99 22.54
N CYS A 254 -14.13 2.22 22.05
CA CYS A 254 -13.88 3.42 22.86
C CYS A 254 -15.03 3.79 23.81
N THR A 255 -16.20 3.14 23.71
CA THR A 255 -17.39 3.42 24.52
C THR A 255 -17.60 2.43 25.68
N HIS A 256 -16.75 1.45 25.81
CA HIS A 256 -16.72 0.44 26.90
C HIS A 256 -15.44 0.57 27.74
#